data_b977e88edeea962eb906d4036deb82ec
#
_entry.id   b977e88edeea962eb906d4036deb82ec
#
_cell.length_a   1.000
_cell.length_b   1.000
_cell.length_c   1.000
_cell.angle_alpha   90.00
_cell.angle_beta   90.00
_cell.angle_gamma   90.00
#
_symmetry.space_group_name_H-M   'P 1'
#
loop_
_entity.id
_entity.type
_entity.pdbx_description
1 polymer ?
#
loop_
_entity_poly.entity_id
_entity_poly.type
_entity_poly.pdbx_seq_one_letter_code
_entity_poly.pdbx_strand_id
1 'polypeptide(L)'
;MSGVPCAEGPPSRVPGSNLAEVGPAVPLGVARLANSEMTTTTGEITMTNVIVVIGAGSIGHAIARRVSAGKHVLLADLNQQNADAAAKVLNDAGFEVSTATVDVSSRESVHALVQTATALGDVTGVIHAAGVSPTQASPATILKVDLYGTALVLEEFGNVIARSGSCVVIASQSGHRLPALTAEQNAALATTPADELLTLPMLQPDQVRDSLHAYQISKRGNSLRVMAEAVRWGKRGARVNTISPGIIFTPLARDELSGPRGEGYRRMIDVSAAGRGGTPDEVGTVGALLMGPDGGFITGSDFLMDGGVTAAYWYGELAPK
;
A
#
# COMPACT_ATOMS: atom_id res chain seq x y z
N MET A 1 8.23 19.77 -59.08
CA MET A 1 9.25 20.82 -58.95
C MET A 1 9.33 21.08 -57.45
N SER A 2 10.34 20.91 -56.70
CA SER A 2 11.78 20.68 -56.83
C SER A 2 12.22 19.98 -55.54
N GLY A 3 12.93 18.89 -55.67
CA GLY A 3 13.54 18.19 -54.56
C GLY A 3 14.79 18.91 -54.06
N VAL A 4 15.09 18.72 -52.76
CA VAL A 4 16.37 19.09 -52.15
C VAL A 4 17.04 17.79 -51.68
N PRO A 5 18.31 17.54 -52.06
CA PRO A 5 18.99 16.29 -51.67
C PRO A 5 19.63 16.38 -50.29
N CYS A 6 19.58 15.28 -49.56
CA CYS A 6 20.36 15.04 -48.35
C CYS A 6 21.85 14.87 -48.70
N ALA A 7 22.70 15.61 -48.00
CA ALA A 7 24.16 15.45 -48.06
C ALA A 7 24.60 14.44 -46.99
N GLU A 8 25.25 13.35 -47.43
CA GLU A 8 25.98 12.41 -46.58
C GLU A 8 27.34 12.98 -46.19
N GLY A 9 27.62 13.05 -44.87
CA GLY A 9 28.95 13.39 -44.35
C GLY A 9 29.74 12.10 -44.03
N PRO A 10 31.10 12.13 -44.15
CA PRO A 10 31.93 10.92 -44.04
C PRO A 10 32.12 10.45 -42.60
N PRO A 11 32.40 9.15 -42.36
CA PRO A 11 32.57 8.59 -41.05
C PRO A 11 33.89 9.00 -40.39
N SER A 12 33.85 9.43 -39.14
CA SER A 12 35.00 9.71 -38.28
C SER A 12 35.70 8.43 -37.83
N ARG A 13 37.02 8.38 -38.03
CA ARG A 13 37.92 7.30 -37.58
C ARG A 13 38.08 7.34 -36.07
N VAL A 14 37.95 6.18 -35.42
CA VAL A 14 38.29 5.93 -34.00
C VAL A 14 39.81 5.64 -33.93
N PRO A 15 40.58 6.25 -33.00
CA PRO A 15 42.01 5.93 -32.80
C PRO A 15 42.14 4.61 -32.03
N GLY A 16 43.17 3.83 -32.42
CA GLY A 16 43.45 2.48 -31.93
C GLY A 16 43.79 2.39 -30.43
N SER A 17 43.39 1.31 -29.86
CA SER A 17 43.71 0.86 -28.51
C SER A 17 45.14 0.29 -28.42
N ASN A 18 45.99 0.89 -27.56
CA ASN A 18 47.25 0.32 -27.15
C ASN A 18 46.99 -0.82 -26.13
N LEU A 19 47.35 -2.03 -26.50
CA LEU A 19 47.46 -3.15 -25.61
C LEU A 19 48.72 -2.98 -24.73
N ALA A 20 48.56 -2.79 -23.43
CA ALA A 20 49.64 -2.83 -22.46
C ALA A 20 49.90 -4.31 -22.04
N GLU A 21 51.19 -4.69 -22.08
CA GLU A 21 51.72 -6.01 -21.77
C GLU A 21 51.41 -6.40 -20.31
N VAL A 22 51.02 -7.68 -20.11
CA VAL A 22 50.80 -8.29 -18.82
C VAL A 22 52.14 -8.78 -18.30
N GLY A 23 52.65 -8.20 -17.21
CA GLY A 23 53.83 -8.67 -16.48
C GLY A 23 53.52 -9.92 -15.62
N PRO A 24 54.54 -10.70 -15.19
CA PRO A 24 54.39 -12.00 -14.58
C PRO A 24 53.80 -11.92 -13.15
N ALA A 25 52.96 -12.94 -12.83
CA ALA A 25 52.29 -13.11 -11.54
C ALA A 25 53.27 -13.32 -10.37
N VAL A 26 53.08 -12.60 -9.27
CA VAL A 26 53.77 -12.75 -8.01
C VAL A 26 53.02 -13.81 -7.15
N PRO A 27 53.69 -14.80 -6.53
CA PRO A 27 53.01 -15.79 -5.70
C PRO A 27 52.56 -15.22 -4.36
N LEU A 28 51.31 -15.49 -4.00
CA LEU A 28 50.71 -15.15 -2.72
C LEU A 28 51.35 -15.95 -1.58
N GLY A 29 52.14 -15.28 -0.76
CA GLY A 29 52.65 -15.82 0.50
C GLY A 29 51.53 -15.94 1.54
N VAL A 30 51.37 -17.14 2.13
CA VAL A 30 50.48 -17.41 3.25
C VAL A 30 51.06 -16.75 4.51
N ALA A 31 50.55 -15.58 4.92
CA ALA A 31 50.89 -14.99 6.21
C ALA A 31 50.01 -15.64 7.30
N ARG A 32 50.67 -16.33 8.24
CA ARG A 32 50.07 -16.77 9.52
C ARG A 32 49.72 -15.49 10.32
N LEU A 33 48.44 -15.29 10.56
CA LEU A 33 47.94 -14.28 11.51
C LEU A 33 48.21 -14.79 12.94
N ALA A 34 49.03 -14.05 13.65
CA ALA A 34 49.21 -14.17 15.09
C ALA A 34 47.96 -13.69 15.82
N ASN A 35 47.64 -14.35 16.92
CA ASN A 35 46.58 -13.96 17.86
C ASN A 35 46.73 -12.48 18.25
N SER A 36 45.74 -11.67 17.88
CA SER A 36 45.51 -10.37 18.47
C SER A 36 44.21 -10.40 19.26
N GLU A 37 44.30 -9.89 20.43
CA GLU A 37 43.33 -9.76 21.50
C GLU A 37 41.91 -9.42 21.03
N MET A 38 40.97 -10.17 21.59
CA MET A 38 39.53 -10.04 21.41
C MET A 38 39.10 -8.70 22.02
N THR A 39 39.07 -7.66 21.21
CA THR A 39 38.35 -6.43 21.54
C THR A 39 36.87 -6.78 21.51
N THR A 40 36.23 -6.77 22.66
CA THR A 40 34.77 -6.80 22.80
C THR A 40 34.18 -5.57 22.12
N THR A 41 33.85 -5.71 20.87
CA THR A 41 32.94 -4.78 20.21
C THR A 41 31.58 -4.99 20.88
N THR A 42 31.09 -3.98 21.59
CA THR A 42 29.70 -3.89 22.01
C THR A 42 28.88 -4.03 20.75
N GLY A 43 28.32 -5.22 20.51
CA GLY A 43 27.43 -5.45 19.39
C GLY A 43 26.22 -4.53 19.58
N GLU A 44 26.07 -3.53 18.73
CA GLU A 44 24.79 -2.87 18.56
C GLU A 44 23.78 -3.96 18.25
N ILE A 45 22.81 -4.17 19.14
CA ILE A 45 21.66 -5.02 18.88
C ILE A 45 20.88 -4.28 17.80
N THR A 46 21.15 -4.62 16.54
CA THR A 46 20.33 -4.11 15.44
C THR A 46 18.94 -4.76 15.56
N MET A 47 17.97 -3.94 16.00
CA MET A 47 16.57 -4.39 16.05
C MET A 47 16.12 -4.80 14.64
N THR A 48 15.39 -5.90 14.55
CA THR A 48 14.83 -6.39 13.29
C THR A 48 13.80 -5.38 12.78
N ASN A 49 13.91 -4.97 11.53
CA ASN A 49 12.89 -4.14 10.89
C ASN A 49 11.66 -4.99 10.54
N VAL A 50 10.48 -4.54 10.94
CA VAL A 50 9.22 -5.25 10.74
C VAL A 50 8.34 -4.50 9.75
N ILE A 51 7.80 -5.24 8.78
CA ILE A 51 6.72 -4.79 7.88
C ILE A 51 5.45 -5.54 8.29
N VAL A 52 4.43 -4.80 8.70
CA VAL A 52 3.13 -5.36 9.03
C VAL A 52 2.21 -5.28 7.83
N VAL A 53 1.65 -6.42 7.43
CA VAL A 53 0.67 -6.52 6.33
C VAL A 53 -0.67 -6.91 6.92
N ILE A 54 -1.65 -6.03 6.83
CA ILE A 54 -3.01 -6.24 7.34
C ILE A 54 -3.93 -6.49 6.16
N GLY A 55 -4.41 -7.73 6.04
CA GLY A 55 -5.12 -8.25 4.87
C GLY A 55 -4.21 -9.04 3.94
N ALA A 56 -4.39 -10.36 3.92
CA ALA A 56 -3.59 -11.33 3.15
C ALA A 56 -3.96 -11.37 1.64
N GLY A 57 -4.64 -10.35 1.14
CA GLY A 57 -5.06 -10.25 -0.25
C GLY A 57 -3.91 -9.92 -1.22
N SER A 58 -4.20 -10.07 -2.52
CA SER A 58 -3.21 -9.94 -3.60
C SER A 58 -2.50 -8.58 -3.63
N ILE A 59 -3.18 -7.48 -3.28
CA ILE A 59 -2.59 -6.12 -3.28
C ILE A 59 -1.57 -5.98 -2.14
N GLY A 60 -1.95 -6.34 -0.91
CA GLY A 60 -1.04 -6.30 0.25
C GLY A 60 0.21 -7.14 0.00
N HIS A 61 0.02 -8.32 -0.57
CA HIS A 61 1.09 -9.24 -0.95
C HIS A 61 2.03 -8.65 -2.01
N ALA A 62 1.50 -8.00 -3.05
CA ALA A 62 2.30 -7.39 -4.11
C ALA A 62 3.16 -6.22 -3.61
N ILE A 63 2.64 -5.44 -2.66
CA ILE A 63 3.41 -4.36 -2.01
C ILE A 63 4.49 -4.98 -1.12
N ALA A 64 4.13 -5.95 -0.25
CA ALA A 64 5.04 -6.58 0.68
C ALA A 64 6.29 -7.15 -0.01
N ARG A 65 6.11 -7.87 -1.12
CA ARG A 65 7.22 -8.43 -1.91
C ARG A 65 8.24 -7.39 -2.37
N ARG A 66 7.85 -6.13 -2.54
CA ARG A 66 8.71 -5.04 -3.02
C ARG A 66 9.45 -4.30 -1.91
N VAL A 67 8.89 -4.29 -0.68
CA VAL A 67 9.40 -3.43 0.40
C VAL A 67 10.01 -4.20 1.56
N SER A 68 9.92 -5.55 1.56
CA SER A 68 10.29 -6.36 2.73
C SER A 68 11.60 -7.12 2.61
N ALA A 69 12.39 -6.91 1.54
CA ALA A 69 13.70 -7.57 1.44
C ALA A 69 14.60 -7.21 2.64
N GLY A 70 15.11 -8.25 3.34
CA GLY A 70 15.92 -8.09 4.54
C GLY A 70 15.17 -7.63 5.79
N LYS A 71 13.83 -7.72 5.79
CA LYS A 71 12.95 -7.36 6.91
C LYS A 71 12.07 -8.55 7.28
N HIS A 72 11.60 -8.58 8.52
CA HIS A 72 10.58 -9.54 8.96
C HIS A 72 9.18 -9.07 8.54
N VAL A 73 8.39 -9.93 7.95
CA VAL A 73 7.00 -9.65 7.58
C VAL A 73 6.07 -10.27 8.63
N LEU A 74 5.27 -9.43 9.30
CA LEU A 74 4.13 -9.89 10.08
C LEU A 74 2.87 -9.76 9.22
N LEU A 75 2.34 -10.90 8.76
CA LEU A 75 1.16 -10.94 7.90
C LEU A 75 -0.06 -11.31 8.72
N ALA A 76 -1.05 -10.42 8.75
CA ALA A 76 -2.25 -10.56 9.56
C ALA A 76 -3.53 -10.53 8.71
N ASP A 77 -4.47 -11.42 9.00
CA ASP A 77 -5.79 -11.48 8.33
C ASP A 77 -6.86 -11.89 9.36
N LEU A 78 -8.13 -11.61 9.06
CA LEU A 78 -9.24 -12.11 9.88
C LEU A 78 -9.28 -13.64 9.91
N ASN A 79 -8.90 -14.28 8.79
CA ASN A 79 -8.84 -15.71 8.64
C ASN A 79 -7.38 -16.19 8.68
N GLN A 80 -7.01 -16.93 9.73
CA GLN A 80 -5.68 -17.49 9.88
C GLN A 80 -5.23 -18.32 8.68
N GLN A 81 -6.12 -19.08 8.06
CA GLN A 81 -5.78 -19.89 6.89
C GLN A 81 -5.36 -19.03 5.69
N ASN A 82 -5.99 -17.85 5.50
CA ASN A 82 -5.58 -16.90 4.45
C ASN A 82 -4.19 -16.35 4.75
N ALA A 83 -3.92 -15.98 6.02
CA ALA A 83 -2.62 -15.49 6.45
C ALA A 83 -1.54 -16.56 6.20
N ASP A 84 -1.78 -17.81 6.59
CA ASP A 84 -0.82 -18.91 6.45
C ASP A 84 -0.55 -19.25 4.98
N ALA A 85 -1.60 -19.26 4.14
CA ALA A 85 -1.44 -19.51 2.71
C ALA A 85 -0.61 -18.42 2.02
N ALA A 86 -0.84 -17.15 2.36
CA ALA A 86 -0.06 -16.03 1.82
C ALA A 86 1.37 -16.01 2.37
N ALA A 87 1.55 -16.33 3.66
CA ALA A 87 2.86 -16.45 4.28
C ALA A 87 3.71 -17.54 3.61
N LYS A 88 3.10 -18.69 3.27
CA LYS A 88 3.80 -19.75 2.55
C LYS A 88 4.38 -19.24 1.22
N VAL A 89 3.62 -18.45 0.44
CA VAL A 89 4.10 -17.91 -0.85
C VAL A 89 5.28 -16.94 -0.65
N LEU A 90 5.27 -16.15 0.43
CA LEU A 90 6.37 -15.25 0.76
C LEU A 90 7.60 -16.04 1.27
N ASN A 91 7.40 -17.02 2.14
CA ASN A 91 8.48 -17.88 2.63
C ASN A 91 9.17 -18.64 1.48
N ASP A 92 8.39 -19.23 0.56
CA ASP A 92 8.91 -19.92 -0.62
C ASP A 92 9.69 -18.96 -1.55
N ALA A 93 9.44 -17.66 -1.45
CA ALA A 93 10.17 -16.60 -2.16
C ALA A 93 11.37 -16.03 -1.35
N GLY A 94 11.68 -16.59 -0.18
CA GLY A 94 12.85 -16.23 0.63
C GLY A 94 12.62 -15.09 1.62
N PHE A 95 11.38 -14.71 1.92
CA PHE A 95 11.07 -13.73 2.97
C PHE A 95 10.92 -14.43 4.33
N GLU A 96 11.36 -13.77 5.40
CA GLU A 96 11.07 -14.19 6.77
C GLU A 96 9.67 -13.69 7.14
N VAL A 97 8.74 -14.62 7.45
CA VAL A 97 7.32 -14.29 7.67
C VAL A 97 6.79 -15.00 8.90
N SER A 98 6.07 -14.25 9.73
CA SER A 98 5.15 -14.80 10.74
C SER A 98 3.72 -14.33 10.45
N THR A 99 2.75 -15.05 11.01
CA THR A 99 1.32 -14.78 10.82
C THR A 99 0.62 -14.44 12.12
N ALA A 100 -0.45 -13.67 12.03
CA ALA A 100 -1.35 -13.36 13.13
C ALA A 100 -2.80 -13.29 12.65
N THR A 101 -3.74 -13.49 13.56
CA THR A 101 -5.16 -13.20 13.32
C THR A 101 -5.46 -11.77 13.73
N VAL A 102 -6.22 -11.01 12.92
CA VAL A 102 -6.68 -9.67 13.28
C VAL A 102 -8.10 -9.40 12.76
N ASP A 103 -8.97 -8.98 13.65
CA ASP A 103 -10.22 -8.29 13.30
C ASP A 103 -10.00 -6.79 13.41
N VAL A 104 -9.87 -6.12 12.27
CA VAL A 104 -9.64 -4.66 12.22
C VAL A 104 -10.81 -3.88 12.81
N SER A 105 -11.99 -4.47 12.94
CA SER A 105 -13.16 -3.85 13.55
C SER A 105 -13.18 -3.96 15.09
N SER A 106 -12.13 -4.54 15.69
CA SER A 106 -11.95 -4.65 17.15
C SER A 106 -10.67 -3.94 17.59
N ARG A 107 -10.82 -2.93 18.46
CA ARG A 107 -9.68 -2.21 19.04
C ARG A 107 -8.71 -3.16 19.76
N GLU A 108 -9.25 -4.10 20.54
CA GLU A 108 -8.44 -5.08 21.27
C GLU A 108 -7.61 -5.94 20.32
N SER A 109 -8.20 -6.37 19.20
CA SER A 109 -7.51 -7.19 18.20
C SER A 109 -6.42 -6.41 17.48
N VAL A 110 -6.67 -5.15 17.11
CA VAL A 110 -5.65 -4.29 16.51
C VAL A 110 -4.52 -3.98 17.49
N HIS A 111 -4.85 -3.71 18.77
CA HIS A 111 -3.87 -3.49 19.82
C HIS A 111 -2.97 -4.72 20.03
N ALA A 112 -3.54 -5.93 20.07
CA ALA A 112 -2.79 -7.18 20.19
C ALA A 112 -1.85 -7.39 18.99
N LEU A 113 -2.28 -7.02 17.77
CA LEU A 113 -1.42 -7.06 16.59
C LEU A 113 -0.24 -6.09 16.72
N VAL A 114 -0.46 -4.88 17.24
CA VAL A 114 0.60 -3.90 17.50
C VAL A 114 1.61 -4.44 18.51
N GLN A 115 1.15 -5.07 19.59
CA GLN A 115 2.02 -5.72 20.58
C GLN A 115 2.86 -6.83 19.94
N THR A 116 2.25 -7.67 19.12
CA THR A 116 2.95 -8.73 18.38
C THR A 116 4.02 -8.12 17.46
N ALA A 117 3.68 -7.08 16.71
CA ALA A 117 4.62 -6.43 15.79
C ALA A 117 5.82 -5.82 16.54
N THR A 118 5.59 -5.12 17.63
CA THR A 118 6.65 -4.48 18.43
C THR A 118 7.52 -5.48 19.19
N ALA A 119 7.00 -6.65 19.53
CA ALA A 119 7.79 -7.74 20.10
C ALA A 119 8.76 -8.38 19.08
N LEU A 120 8.45 -8.31 17.77
CA LEU A 120 9.32 -8.79 16.70
C LEU A 120 10.45 -7.81 16.36
N GLY A 121 10.25 -6.51 16.56
CA GLY A 121 11.24 -5.48 16.26
C GLY A 121 10.66 -4.10 16.00
N ASP A 122 11.43 -3.26 15.31
CA ASP A 122 11.01 -1.91 14.94
C ASP A 122 10.00 -1.95 13.79
N VAL A 123 8.79 -1.45 14.02
CA VAL A 123 7.76 -1.36 12.97
C VAL A 123 8.13 -0.26 11.99
N THR A 124 8.77 -0.62 10.88
CA THR A 124 9.22 0.31 9.84
C THR A 124 8.25 0.47 8.68
N GLY A 125 7.25 -0.41 8.58
CA GLY A 125 6.22 -0.29 7.56
C GLY A 125 4.91 -0.93 7.93
N VAL A 126 3.81 -0.32 7.48
CA VAL A 126 2.45 -0.87 7.61
C VAL A 126 1.76 -0.83 6.25
N ILE A 127 1.23 -1.96 5.83
CA ILE A 127 0.42 -2.11 4.61
C ILE A 127 -0.98 -2.49 5.05
N HIS A 128 -1.90 -1.53 5.03
CA HIS A 128 -3.29 -1.77 5.40
C HIS A 128 -4.13 -2.01 4.15
N ALA A 129 -4.32 -3.29 3.83
CA ALA A 129 -5.06 -3.76 2.65
C ALA A 129 -6.31 -4.57 3.03
N ALA A 130 -6.66 -4.66 4.32
CA ALA A 130 -7.90 -5.29 4.76
C ALA A 130 -9.10 -4.41 4.40
N GLY A 131 -10.19 -5.05 4.04
CA GLY A 131 -11.45 -4.39 3.71
C GLY A 131 -12.45 -5.37 3.10
N VAL A 132 -13.70 -4.94 2.99
CA VAL A 132 -14.79 -5.69 2.38
C VAL A 132 -15.44 -4.91 1.25
N SER A 133 -16.00 -5.62 0.25
CA SER A 133 -16.64 -4.97 -0.89
C SER A 133 -18.14 -4.77 -0.67
N PRO A 134 -18.79 -3.88 -1.45
CA PRO A 134 -20.23 -3.66 -1.40
C PRO A 134 -21.10 -4.89 -1.70
N THR A 135 -20.52 -5.92 -2.34
CA THR A 135 -21.21 -7.18 -2.65
C THR A 135 -21.08 -8.21 -1.53
N GLN A 136 -20.09 -8.04 -0.65
CA GLN A 136 -19.77 -9.00 0.40
C GLN A 136 -20.41 -8.68 1.75
N ALA A 137 -20.75 -7.41 2.01
CA ALA A 137 -21.10 -6.96 3.35
C ALA A 137 -22.24 -5.94 3.39
N SER A 138 -22.90 -5.90 4.55
CA SER A 138 -23.91 -4.89 4.85
C SER A 138 -23.28 -3.49 5.01
N PRO A 139 -24.07 -2.41 4.89
CA PRO A 139 -23.59 -1.04 5.15
C PRO A 139 -22.89 -0.89 6.51
N ALA A 140 -23.48 -1.45 7.57
CA ALA A 140 -22.92 -1.38 8.91
C ALA A 140 -21.58 -2.10 9.01
N THR A 141 -21.46 -3.27 8.40
CA THR A 141 -20.19 -4.03 8.36
C THR A 141 -19.12 -3.27 7.59
N ILE A 142 -19.46 -2.68 6.45
CA ILE A 142 -18.53 -1.86 5.64
C ILE A 142 -18.02 -0.67 6.45
N LEU A 143 -18.90 0.09 7.09
CA LEU A 143 -18.49 1.22 7.94
C LEU A 143 -17.59 0.76 9.09
N LYS A 144 -17.90 -0.40 9.70
CA LYS A 144 -17.14 -0.92 10.82
C LYS A 144 -15.76 -1.44 10.39
N VAL A 145 -15.65 -2.14 9.27
CA VAL A 145 -14.38 -2.71 8.78
C VAL A 145 -13.56 -1.66 8.03
N ASP A 146 -14.16 -1.02 7.01
CA ASP A 146 -13.40 -0.19 6.07
C ASP A 146 -13.13 1.22 6.58
N LEU A 147 -14.02 1.81 7.39
CA LEU A 147 -13.85 3.15 7.93
C LEU A 147 -13.27 3.13 9.35
N TYR A 148 -13.99 2.53 10.30
CA TYR A 148 -13.56 2.48 11.70
C TYR A 148 -12.29 1.64 11.86
N GLY A 149 -12.22 0.47 11.22
CA GLY A 149 -11.03 -0.38 11.27
C GLY A 149 -9.78 0.31 10.74
N THR A 150 -9.91 1.06 9.64
CA THR A 150 -8.79 1.89 9.14
C THR A 150 -8.39 2.96 10.15
N ALA A 151 -9.36 3.60 10.81
CA ALA A 151 -9.07 4.59 11.85
C ALA A 151 -8.30 3.99 13.02
N LEU A 152 -8.70 2.80 13.50
CA LEU A 152 -8.00 2.06 14.55
C LEU A 152 -6.56 1.72 14.16
N VAL A 153 -6.37 1.17 12.97
CA VAL A 153 -5.03 0.81 12.48
C VAL A 153 -4.11 2.04 12.45
N LEU A 154 -4.60 3.16 11.91
CA LEU A 154 -3.81 4.40 11.84
C LEU A 154 -3.50 4.96 13.23
N GLU A 155 -4.46 4.91 14.15
CA GLU A 155 -4.30 5.39 15.53
C GLU A 155 -3.28 4.53 16.29
N GLU A 156 -3.44 3.22 16.31
CA GLU A 156 -2.61 2.30 17.08
C GLU A 156 -1.17 2.21 16.52
N PHE A 157 -1.01 1.99 15.22
CA PHE A 157 0.31 1.92 14.62
C PHE A 157 1.03 3.27 14.58
N GLY A 158 0.29 4.38 14.49
CA GLY A 158 0.86 5.72 14.58
C GLY A 158 1.55 6.01 15.92
N ASN A 159 1.25 5.25 16.98
CA ASN A 159 1.90 5.37 18.28
C ASN A 159 3.25 4.63 18.36
N VAL A 160 3.47 3.63 17.51
CA VAL A 160 4.65 2.74 17.58
C VAL A 160 5.54 2.78 16.34
N ILE A 161 5.05 3.33 15.22
CA ILE A 161 5.83 3.40 13.97
C ILE A 161 7.22 3.99 14.22
N ALA A 162 8.25 3.35 13.70
CA ALA A 162 9.62 3.79 13.83
C ALA A 162 9.86 5.10 13.05
N ARG A 163 10.91 5.82 13.42
CA ARG A 163 11.39 6.98 12.66
C ARG A 163 11.73 6.54 11.23
N SER A 164 11.39 7.35 10.25
CA SER A 164 11.48 7.04 8.82
C SER A 164 10.59 5.89 8.33
N GLY A 165 9.74 5.36 9.20
CA GLY A 165 8.74 4.37 8.83
C GLY A 165 7.66 4.94 7.92
N SER A 166 6.91 4.06 7.26
CA SER A 166 5.85 4.47 6.35
C SER A 166 4.66 3.54 6.39
N CYS A 167 3.47 4.10 6.12
CA CYS A 167 2.23 3.34 5.96
C CYS A 167 1.59 3.62 4.61
N VAL A 168 1.01 2.58 4.02
CA VAL A 168 0.11 2.69 2.88
C VAL A 168 -1.23 2.06 3.23
N VAL A 169 -2.30 2.82 3.03
CA VAL A 169 -3.69 2.38 3.18
C VAL A 169 -4.31 2.18 1.80
N ILE A 170 -4.95 1.04 1.58
CA ILE A 170 -5.67 0.79 0.33
C ILE A 170 -7.09 1.33 0.45
N ALA A 171 -7.30 2.51 -0.16
CA ALA A 171 -8.61 3.13 -0.33
C ALA A 171 -9.30 2.57 -1.60
N SER A 172 -9.95 3.41 -2.41
CA SER A 172 -10.58 3.00 -3.68
C SER A 172 -10.95 4.21 -4.53
N GLN A 173 -10.94 4.05 -5.86
CA GLN A 173 -11.58 4.98 -6.79
C GLN A 173 -13.03 5.32 -6.40
N SER A 174 -13.71 4.41 -5.71
CA SER A 174 -15.11 4.64 -5.29
C SER A 174 -15.26 5.83 -4.36
N GLY A 175 -14.28 6.13 -3.53
CA GLY A 175 -14.25 7.33 -2.71
C GLY A 175 -14.21 8.63 -3.52
N HIS A 176 -13.61 8.62 -4.70
CA HIS A 176 -13.55 9.75 -5.63
C HIS A 176 -14.85 9.99 -6.41
N ARG A 177 -15.77 9.02 -6.41
CA ARG A 177 -17.08 9.11 -7.06
C ARG A 177 -18.21 9.44 -6.09
N LEU A 178 -17.90 9.57 -4.80
CA LEU A 178 -18.84 10.13 -3.82
C LEU A 178 -19.10 11.59 -4.17
N PRO A 179 -20.36 12.08 -4.15
CA PRO A 179 -20.65 13.50 -4.23
C PRO A 179 -19.85 14.32 -3.22
N ALA A 180 -19.63 15.60 -3.52
CA ALA A 180 -18.85 16.47 -2.63
C ALA A 180 -19.49 16.52 -1.24
N LEU A 181 -18.66 16.30 -0.23
CA LEU A 181 -19.01 16.49 1.18
C LEU A 181 -18.79 17.95 1.57
N THR A 182 -19.49 18.43 2.59
CA THR A 182 -19.21 19.77 3.15
C THR A 182 -17.84 19.79 3.83
N ALA A 183 -17.31 20.97 4.09
CA ALA A 183 -16.05 21.13 4.81
C ALA A 183 -16.12 20.49 6.22
N GLU A 184 -17.25 20.65 6.90
CA GLU A 184 -17.52 20.08 8.22
C GLU A 184 -17.55 18.54 8.18
N GLN A 185 -18.21 17.97 7.17
CA GLN A 185 -18.24 16.51 6.97
C GLN A 185 -16.85 15.94 6.68
N ASN A 186 -16.06 16.61 5.83
CA ASN A 186 -14.69 16.23 5.55
C ASN A 186 -13.84 16.28 6.84
N ALA A 187 -13.93 17.37 7.60
CA ALA A 187 -13.23 17.53 8.87
C ALA A 187 -13.63 16.46 9.88
N ALA A 188 -14.94 16.16 10.01
CA ALA A 188 -15.45 15.15 10.92
C ALA A 188 -14.89 13.75 10.56
N LEU A 189 -14.92 13.32 9.30
CA LEU A 189 -14.35 12.06 8.87
C LEU A 189 -12.84 11.99 9.12
N ALA A 190 -12.13 13.10 8.95
CA ALA A 190 -10.70 13.18 9.09
C ALA A 190 -10.22 13.11 10.53
N THR A 191 -10.94 13.74 11.48
CA THR A 191 -10.39 14.08 12.80
C THR A 191 -11.17 13.53 13.99
N THR A 192 -12.41 13.05 13.81
CA THR A 192 -13.16 12.44 14.92
C THR A 192 -12.40 11.22 15.47
N PRO A 193 -12.20 11.10 16.80
CA PRO A 193 -11.58 9.93 17.41
C PRO A 193 -12.22 8.62 16.92
N ALA A 194 -11.42 7.56 16.78
CA ALA A 194 -11.92 6.31 16.21
C ALA A 194 -13.19 5.81 16.94
N ASP A 195 -13.21 5.83 18.28
CA ASP A 195 -14.33 5.31 19.08
C ASP A 195 -15.63 6.13 18.93
N GLU A 196 -15.51 7.38 18.47
CA GLU A 196 -16.67 8.25 18.23
C GLU A 196 -17.06 8.29 16.74
N LEU A 197 -16.21 7.78 15.85
CA LEU A 197 -16.34 7.95 14.40
C LEU A 197 -17.69 7.47 13.87
N LEU A 198 -18.15 6.28 14.29
CA LEU A 198 -19.40 5.71 13.83
C LEU A 198 -20.64 6.39 14.43
N THR A 199 -20.49 7.31 15.40
CA THR A 199 -21.60 8.10 15.94
C THR A 199 -21.93 9.34 15.09
N LEU A 200 -21.09 9.66 14.09
CA LEU A 200 -21.32 10.80 13.23
C LEU A 200 -22.71 10.74 12.55
N PRO A 201 -23.47 11.85 12.53
CA PRO A 201 -24.82 11.87 11.96
C PRO A 201 -24.88 11.34 10.52
N MET A 202 -23.89 11.67 9.69
CA MET A 202 -23.84 11.23 8.29
C MET A 202 -23.62 9.73 8.09
N LEU A 203 -23.23 8.99 9.15
CA LEU A 203 -22.98 7.56 9.12
C LEU A 203 -24.15 6.75 9.71
N GLN A 204 -25.22 7.40 10.16
CA GLN A 204 -26.35 6.71 10.74
C GLN A 204 -27.16 5.94 9.67
N PRO A 205 -27.85 4.86 10.03
CA PRO A 205 -28.56 3.97 9.09
C PRO A 205 -29.57 4.67 8.16
N ASP A 206 -30.18 5.75 8.60
CA ASP A 206 -31.13 6.57 7.82
C ASP A 206 -30.43 7.49 6.80
N GLN A 207 -29.14 7.73 6.97
CA GLN A 207 -28.33 8.57 6.07
C GLN A 207 -27.52 7.74 5.07
N VAL A 208 -27.22 6.48 5.39
CA VAL A 208 -26.45 5.58 4.53
C VAL A 208 -27.37 4.75 3.66
N ARG A 209 -27.47 5.12 2.39
CA ARG A 209 -28.46 4.58 1.45
C ARG A 209 -28.37 3.07 1.18
N ASP A 210 -27.14 2.59 0.99
CA ASP A 210 -26.85 1.20 0.62
C ASP A 210 -25.35 0.85 0.87
N SER A 211 -24.97 -0.39 0.59
CA SER A 211 -23.59 -0.87 0.73
C SER A 211 -22.59 -0.11 -0.14
N LEU A 212 -22.98 0.35 -1.35
CA LEU A 212 -22.10 1.13 -2.20
C LEU A 212 -21.83 2.51 -1.59
N HIS A 213 -22.86 3.17 -1.07
CA HIS A 213 -22.73 4.46 -0.40
C HIS A 213 -21.87 4.35 0.86
N ALA A 214 -22.08 3.32 1.70
CA ALA A 214 -21.23 3.03 2.84
C ALA A 214 -19.75 2.87 2.42
N TYR A 215 -19.51 2.12 1.36
CA TYR A 215 -18.17 1.90 0.82
C TYR A 215 -17.53 3.19 0.30
N GLN A 216 -18.28 3.99 -0.47
CA GLN A 216 -17.80 5.28 -0.98
C GLN A 216 -17.42 6.23 0.15
N ILE A 217 -18.28 6.34 1.19
CA ILE A 217 -17.99 7.17 2.37
C ILE A 217 -16.74 6.64 3.09
N SER A 218 -16.64 5.32 3.30
CA SER A 218 -15.49 4.71 3.98
C SER A 218 -14.19 5.00 3.23
N LYS A 219 -14.17 4.78 1.91
CA LYS A 219 -12.97 4.98 1.11
C LYS A 219 -12.59 6.45 0.96
N ARG A 220 -13.57 7.38 0.91
CA ARG A 220 -13.34 8.82 1.01
C ARG A 220 -12.79 9.20 2.40
N GLY A 221 -13.40 8.67 3.45
CA GLY A 221 -12.97 8.89 4.84
C GLY A 221 -11.54 8.43 5.09
N ASN A 222 -11.12 7.32 4.48
CA ASN A 222 -9.75 6.82 4.60
C ASN A 222 -8.72 7.82 4.05
N SER A 223 -8.95 8.38 2.86
CA SER A 223 -8.04 9.38 2.28
C SER A 223 -7.99 10.66 3.13
N LEU A 224 -9.15 11.12 3.63
CA LEU A 224 -9.22 12.29 4.52
C LEU A 224 -8.49 12.04 5.85
N ARG A 225 -8.71 10.87 6.45
CA ARG A 225 -8.06 10.51 7.72
C ARG A 225 -6.55 10.37 7.55
N VAL A 226 -6.08 9.75 6.48
CA VAL A 226 -4.65 9.66 6.18
C VAL A 226 -4.02 11.05 6.06
N MET A 227 -4.71 12.01 5.46
CA MET A 227 -4.24 13.41 5.39
C MET A 227 -4.08 14.03 6.79
N ALA A 228 -5.04 13.82 7.69
CA ALA A 228 -4.95 14.30 9.07
C ALA A 228 -3.87 13.56 9.86
N GLU A 229 -3.80 12.24 9.74
CA GLU A 229 -2.83 11.39 10.41
C GLU A 229 -1.38 11.66 9.97
N ALA A 230 -1.17 12.10 8.74
CA ALA A 230 0.16 12.47 8.26
C ALA A 230 0.82 13.57 9.13
N VAL A 231 0.02 14.46 9.71
CA VAL A 231 0.52 15.48 10.66
C VAL A 231 0.99 14.83 11.96
N ARG A 232 0.25 13.83 12.48
CA ARG A 232 0.61 13.11 13.71
C ARG A 232 1.81 12.18 13.48
N TRP A 233 1.79 11.41 12.41
CA TRP A 233 2.88 10.50 12.03
C TRP A 233 4.17 11.27 11.73
N GLY A 234 4.06 12.46 11.12
CA GLY A 234 5.19 13.34 10.84
C GLY A 234 5.94 13.80 12.09
N LYS A 235 5.27 13.96 13.25
CA LYS A 235 5.91 14.25 14.54
C LYS A 235 6.87 13.14 15.00
N ARG A 236 6.65 11.91 14.54
CA ARG A 236 7.54 10.77 14.76
C ARG A 236 8.60 10.62 13.66
N GLY A 237 8.56 11.46 12.63
CA GLY A 237 9.40 11.35 11.43
C GLY A 237 8.98 10.21 10.50
N ALA A 238 7.71 9.79 10.57
CA ALA A 238 7.11 8.75 9.73
C ALA A 238 6.12 9.34 8.72
N ARG A 239 5.76 8.55 7.69
CA ARG A 239 4.88 8.97 6.60
C ARG A 239 3.68 8.04 6.48
N VAL A 240 2.56 8.56 6.00
CA VAL A 240 1.36 7.77 5.71
C VAL A 240 0.66 8.29 4.47
N ASN A 241 0.27 7.40 3.56
CA ASN A 241 -0.39 7.73 2.30
C ASN A 241 -1.50 6.73 2.00
N THR A 242 -2.40 7.10 1.08
CA THR A 242 -3.36 6.17 0.48
C THR A 242 -3.01 5.87 -0.97
N ILE A 243 -3.40 4.69 -1.40
CA ILE A 243 -3.59 4.36 -2.81
C ILE A 243 -5.08 4.12 -3.01
N SER A 244 -5.66 4.75 -4.01
CA SER A 244 -7.06 4.58 -4.43
C SER A 244 -7.10 3.81 -5.77
N PRO A 245 -7.05 2.46 -5.73
CA PRO A 245 -7.05 1.67 -6.96
C PRO A 245 -8.42 1.68 -7.63
N GLY A 246 -8.40 1.47 -8.94
CA GLY A 246 -9.55 1.13 -9.73
C GLY A 246 -9.90 -0.36 -9.63
N ILE A 247 -10.36 -0.93 -10.75
CA ILE A 247 -10.64 -2.36 -10.84
C ILE A 247 -9.31 -3.10 -11.02
N ILE A 248 -8.88 -3.80 -9.98
CA ILE A 248 -7.64 -4.59 -9.96
C ILE A 248 -8.00 -6.07 -9.99
N PHE A 249 -7.47 -6.82 -10.97
CA PHE A 249 -7.74 -8.24 -11.12
C PHE A 249 -7.18 -9.06 -9.96
N THR A 250 -8.02 -9.26 -8.96
CA THR A 250 -7.82 -10.09 -7.78
C THR A 250 -8.88 -11.20 -7.75
N PRO A 251 -8.79 -12.21 -6.89
CA PRO A 251 -9.90 -13.15 -6.67
C PRO A 251 -11.21 -12.42 -6.36
N LEU A 252 -11.19 -11.43 -5.46
CA LEU A 252 -12.37 -10.60 -5.15
C LEU A 252 -12.95 -9.90 -6.38
N ALA A 253 -12.13 -9.29 -7.23
CA ALA A 253 -12.61 -8.60 -8.42
C ALA A 253 -13.20 -9.58 -9.45
N ARG A 254 -12.69 -10.81 -9.54
CA ARG A 254 -13.28 -11.85 -10.40
C ARG A 254 -14.67 -12.26 -9.92
N ASP A 255 -14.87 -12.37 -8.61
CA ASP A 255 -16.18 -12.66 -8.03
C ASP A 255 -17.15 -11.49 -8.32
N GLU A 256 -16.70 -10.24 -8.16
CA GLU A 256 -17.51 -9.06 -8.48
C GLU A 256 -17.86 -8.97 -9.98
N LEU A 257 -16.92 -9.26 -10.88
CA LEU A 257 -17.15 -9.28 -12.31
C LEU A 257 -18.13 -10.39 -12.75
N SER A 258 -18.22 -11.48 -11.98
CA SER A 258 -19.14 -12.58 -12.20
C SER A 258 -20.49 -12.39 -11.49
N GLY A 259 -20.57 -11.43 -10.56
CA GLY A 259 -21.72 -11.16 -9.73
C GLY A 259 -22.73 -10.18 -10.37
N PRO A 260 -23.78 -9.81 -9.62
CA PRO A 260 -24.87 -8.94 -10.11
C PRO A 260 -24.43 -7.57 -10.61
N ARG A 261 -23.28 -7.06 -10.14
CA ARG A 261 -22.69 -5.79 -10.57
C ARG A 261 -21.67 -5.92 -11.70
N GLY A 262 -21.43 -7.13 -12.21
CA GLY A 262 -20.37 -7.43 -13.17
C GLY A 262 -20.47 -6.67 -14.47
N GLU A 263 -21.69 -6.41 -14.98
CA GLU A 263 -21.91 -5.61 -16.19
C GLU A 263 -21.42 -4.15 -15.98
N GLY A 264 -21.73 -3.55 -14.83
CA GLY A 264 -21.27 -2.21 -14.49
C GLY A 264 -19.73 -2.13 -14.39
N TYR A 265 -19.09 -3.14 -13.81
CA TYR A 265 -17.62 -3.21 -13.75
C TYR A 265 -16.99 -3.37 -15.14
N ARG A 266 -17.54 -4.25 -16.01
CA ARG A 266 -17.07 -4.39 -17.39
C ARG A 266 -17.20 -3.08 -18.15
N ARG A 267 -18.36 -2.42 -18.04
CA ARG A 267 -18.55 -1.11 -18.66
C ARG A 267 -17.53 -0.08 -18.16
N MET A 268 -17.21 -0.04 -16.86
CA MET A 268 -16.19 0.85 -16.34
C MET A 268 -14.81 0.57 -16.96
N ILE A 269 -14.46 -0.68 -17.15
CA ILE A 269 -13.21 -1.08 -17.82
C ILE A 269 -13.22 -0.61 -19.28
N ASP A 270 -14.29 -0.90 -20.01
CA ASP A 270 -14.39 -0.63 -21.46
C ASP A 270 -14.30 0.85 -21.79
N VAL A 271 -14.86 1.72 -20.95
CA VAL A 271 -14.86 3.18 -21.18
C VAL A 271 -13.72 3.91 -20.46
N SER A 272 -12.90 3.20 -19.69
CA SER A 272 -11.73 3.80 -19.06
C SER A 272 -10.65 4.12 -20.09
N ALA A 273 -9.84 5.15 -19.82
CA ALA A 273 -8.74 5.52 -20.73
C ALA A 273 -7.73 4.39 -20.94
N ALA A 274 -7.53 3.52 -19.93
CA ALA A 274 -6.64 2.38 -20.02
C ALA A 274 -7.26 1.20 -20.81
N GLY A 275 -8.57 1.10 -20.93
CA GLY A 275 -9.28 0.02 -21.63
C GLY A 275 -9.08 -1.37 -20.99
N ARG A 276 -8.60 -1.43 -19.74
CA ARG A 276 -8.34 -2.69 -19.02
C ARG A 276 -8.39 -2.50 -17.51
N GLY A 277 -8.56 -3.58 -16.78
CA GLY A 277 -8.30 -3.60 -15.35
C GLY A 277 -6.79 -3.54 -15.05
N GLY A 278 -6.46 -3.10 -13.84
CA GLY A 278 -5.09 -3.11 -13.33
C GLY A 278 -4.71 -4.46 -12.72
N THR A 279 -3.44 -4.60 -12.38
CA THR A 279 -2.90 -5.77 -11.69
C THR A 279 -2.44 -5.41 -10.27
N PRO A 280 -2.40 -6.37 -9.32
CA PRO A 280 -1.81 -6.16 -8.01
C PRO A 280 -0.36 -5.65 -8.08
N ASP A 281 0.40 -6.08 -9.09
CA ASP A 281 1.78 -5.67 -9.28
C ASP A 281 1.93 -4.18 -9.65
N GLU A 282 0.99 -3.62 -10.41
CA GLU A 282 0.96 -2.18 -10.70
C GLU A 282 0.70 -1.38 -9.41
N VAL A 283 -0.21 -1.85 -8.55
CA VAL A 283 -0.43 -1.24 -7.23
C VAL A 283 0.82 -1.41 -6.35
N GLY A 284 1.46 -2.57 -6.42
CA GLY A 284 2.72 -2.86 -5.72
C GLY A 284 3.84 -1.87 -6.07
N THR A 285 3.91 -1.43 -7.32
CA THR A 285 4.91 -0.44 -7.78
C THR A 285 4.69 0.92 -7.11
N VAL A 286 3.44 1.39 -7.06
CA VAL A 286 3.10 2.65 -6.36
C VAL A 286 3.32 2.50 -4.85
N GLY A 287 2.95 1.36 -4.26
CA GLY A 287 3.21 1.06 -2.85
C GLY A 287 4.71 1.10 -2.51
N ALA A 288 5.55 0.53 -3.37
CA ALA A 288 7.01 0.58 -3.20
C ALA A 288 7.57 2.01 -3.27
N LEU A 289 7.08 2.84 -4.19
CA LEU A 289 7.43 4.26 -4.26
C LEU A 289 7.05 4.97 -2.95
N LEU A 290 5.81 4.84 -2.49
CA LEU A 290 5.31 5.54 -1.31
C LEU A 290 5.99 5.10 -0.01
N MET A 291 6.37 3.83 0.08
CA MET A 291 7.02 3.27 1.27
C MET A 291 8.56 3.35 1.20
N GLY A 292 9.12 3.51 0.02
CA GLY A 292 10.55 3.58 -0.20
C GLY A 292 11.15 4.99 0.00
N PRO A 293 12.48 5.10 -0.17
CA PRO A 293 13.20 6.37 -0.03
C PRO A 293 12.80 7.41 -1.08
N ASP A 294 12.46 6.99 -2.29
CA ASP A 294 12.05 7.89 -3.38
C ASP A 294 10.72 8.62 -3.07
N GLY A 295 9.87 8.04 -2.20
CA GLY A 295 8.67 8.66 -1.66
C GLY A 295 8.93 9.56 -0.44
N GLY A 296 10.16 9.89 -0.10
CA GLY A 296 10.53 10.61 1.13
C GLY A 296 9.83 11.96 1.33
N PHE A 297 9.41 12.62 0.26
CA PHE A 297 8.66 13.89 0.30
C PHE A 297 7.15 13.72 0.09
N ILE A 298 6.64 12.47 0.08
CA ILE A 298 5.21 12.16 -0.15
C ILE A 298 4.60 11.68 1.16
N THR A 299 3.69 12.47 1.73
CA THR A 299 2.92 12.09 2.92
C THR A 299 1.56 12.80 2.93
N GLY A 300 0.53 12.17 3.46
CA GLY A 300 -0.85 12.67 3.46
C GLY A 300 -1.49 12.69 2.07
N SER A 301 -0.89 12.02 1.10
CA SER A 301 -1.35 12.00 -0.29
C SER A 301 -2.25 10.81 -0.57
N ASP A 302 -3.14 10.97 -1.55
CA ASP A 302 -3.95 9.90 -2.11
C ASP A 302 -3.59 9.70 -3.59
N PHE A 303 -3.12 8.52 -3.93
CA PHE A 303 -2.73 8.16 -5.29
C PHE A 303 -3.89 7.44 -5.98
N LEU A 304 -4.67 8.19 -6.74
CA LEU A 304 -5.70 7.62 -7.62
C LEU A 304 -5.03 6.91 -8.80
N MET A 305 -5.20 5.58 -8.86
CA MET A 305 -4.68 4.76 -9.96
C MET A 305 -5.76 3.79 -10.46
N ASP A 306 -6.61 4.27 -11.34
CA ASP A 306 -7.84 3.60 -11.75
C ASP A 306 -8.00 3.44 -13.27
N GLY A 307 -6.94 3.66 -14.02
CA GLY A 307 -6.99 3.59 -15.48
C GLY A 307 -7.87 4.66 -16.14
N GLY A 308 -8.30 5.68 -15.39
CA GLY A 308 -9.15 6.77 -15.89
C GLY A 308 -10.65 6.54 -15.68
N VAL A 309 -11.07 5.55 -14.90
CA VAL A 309 -12.50 5.30 -14.60
C VAL A 309 -13.14 6.50 -13.92
N THR A 310 -12.47 7.11 -12.94
CA THR A 310 -12.97 8.31 -12.26
C THR A 310 -13.11 9.51 -13.23
N ALA A 311 -12.16 9.67 -14.13
CA ALA A 311 -12.25 10.69 -15.18
C ALA A 311 -13.45 10.44 -16.10
N ALA A 312 -13.68 9.20 -16.53
CA ALA A 312 -14.85 8.82 -17.32
C ALA A 312 -16.18 9.02 -16.55
N TYR A 313 -16.15 8.86 -15.22
CA TYR A 313 -17.31 9.08 -14.36
C TYR A 313 -17.69 10.57 -14.24
N TRP A 314 -16.73 11.47 -14.16
CA TRP A 314 -17.04 12.90 -14.02
C TRP A 314 -17.18 13.63 -15.34
N TYR A 315 -16.45 13.21 -16.38
CA TYR A 315 -16.32 13.99 -17.62
C TYR A 315 -16.54 13.17 -18.89
N GLY A 316 -16.87 11.89 -18.77
CA GLY A 316 -17.02 10.97 -19.90
C GLY A 316 -18.33 10.20 -19.88
N GLU A 317 -18.33 9.01 -20.47
CA GLU A 317 -19.52 8.18 -20.72
C GLU A 317 -20.18 7.61 -19.46
N LEU A 318 -19.51 7.62 -18.31
CA LEU A 318 -20.05 7.20 -17.02
C LEU A 318 -20.68 8.34 -16.22
N ALA A 319 -20.67 9.57 -16.75
CA ALA A 319 -21.18 10.73 -16.02
C ALA A 319 -22.65 10.53 -15.63
N PRO A 320 -23.04 10.84 -14.37
CA PRO A 320 -24.44 10.88 -13.97
C PRO A 320 -25.24 11.82 -14.88
N LYS A 321 -26.39 11.33 -15.40
CA LYS A 321 -27.28 12.10 -16.24
C LYS A 321 -28.26 12.89 -15.39
#